data_f83d818b4700257b7cc1520b19c527a4
#
_entry.id   f83d818b4700257b7cc1520b19c527a4
#
_cell.length_a   1.000
_cell.length_b   1.000
_cell.length_c   1.000
_cell.angle_alpha   90.00
_cell.angle_beta   90.00
_cell.angle_gamma   90.00
#
_symmetry.space_group_name_H-M   'P 1'
#
loop_
_entity.id
_entity.type
_entity.pdbx_description
1 polymer ?
#
loop_
_entity_poly.entity_id
_entity_poly.type
_entity_poly.pdbx_seq_one_letter_code
_entity_poly.pdbx_strand_id
1 'polypeptide(L)'
;MQDRKRFLKYTIACTLFTTSVSLSLSARAESLKLDVEPGLWQHSFSIKTASGELERAMQQLEQQLASMPAAQRQMMEKMMSSQGMSFDLKGSSVQVCLTQQEIDRGQLPQQDGCQQQISQTGDNSYSFSFSCDTNPPTSGEGNMTFSSRKAYSGNASFTTEVNGKAEQMTMQQNGKWLQADCR
;
A
#
# COMPACT_ATOMS: atom_id res chain seq x y z
N MET A 1 11.74 64.47 -58.29
CA MET A 1 10.80 64.26 -59.41
C MET A 1 9.88 63.16 -59.00
N GLN A 2 8.68 63.62 -58.63
CA GLN A 2 7.38 63.06 -58.99
C GLN A 2 7.11 61.65 -58.44
N ASP A 3 6.26 61.52 -57.53
CA ASP A 3 4.83 61.87 -57.36
C ASP A 3 3.96 60.63 -57.60
N ARG A 4 3.05 60.46 -56.75
CA ARG A 4 1.66 59.98 -56.76
C ARG A 4 1.33 58.83 -55.80
N LYS A 5 0.80 59.24 -54.68
CA LYS A 5 -0.57 59.01 -54.15
C LYS A 5 -1.37 57.89 -54.88
N ARG A 6 -1.87 56.94 -54.14
CA ARG A 6 -3.28 56.42 -54.16
C ARG A 6 -3.50 55.47 -52.97
N PHE A 7 -4.20 55.93 -51.97
CA PHE A 7 -5.57 55.65 -51.55
C PHE A 7 -5.90 54.14 -51.37
N LEU A 8 -6.05 53.79 -50.12
CA LEU A 8 -7.29 53.34 -49.46
C LEU A 8 -7.83 51.98 -49.89
N LYS A 9 -7.77 51.03 -49.00
CA LYS A 9 -8.97 50.25 -48.60
C LYS A 9 -8.71 49.57 -47.27
N TYR A 10 -9.39 50.05 -46.26
CA TYR A 10 -9.56 49.35 -44.96
C TYR A 10 -10.32 48.08 -45.22
N THR A 11 -9.72 46.92 -44.86
CA THR A 11 -10.49 45.73 -44.61
C THR A 11 -10.20 45.27 -43.18
N ILE A 12 -11.17 45.58 -42.33
CA ILE A 12 -11.22 45.14 -40.93
C ILE A 12 -11.50 43.64 -40.97
N ALA A 13 -10.46 42.83 -40.83
CA ALA A 13 -10.64 41.41 -40.53
C ALA A 13 -10.73 41.24 -39.03
N CYS A 14 -11.98 41.08 -38.57
CA CYS A 14 -12.31 40.76 -37.19
C CYS A 14 -11.90 39.29 -36.94
N THR A 15 -10.67 39.07 -36.46
CA THR A 15 -10.23 37.76 -35.97
C THR A 15 -10.80 37.55 -34.60
N LEU A 16 -11.85 36.74 -34.53
CA LEU A 16 -12.41 36.19 -33.29
C LEU A 16 -11.34 35.24 -32.68
N PHE A 17 -10.63 35.78 -31.71
CA PHE A 17 -9.77 34.99 -30.81
C PHE A 17 -10.68 34.22 -29.87
N THR A 18 -10.98 32.95 -30.21
CA THR A 18 -11.63 32.02 -29.28
C THR A 18 -10.56 31.56 -28.30
N THR A 19 -10.52 32.20 -27.13
CA THR A 19 -9.73 31.73 -26.00
C THR A 19 -10.37 30.46 -25.46
N SER A 20 -9.80 29.30 -25.84
CA SER A 20 -10.12 28.02 -25.24
C SER A 20 -9.59 28.03 -23.81
N VAL A 21 -10.47 28.27 -22.85
CA VAL A 21 -10.17 28.07 -21.42
C VAL A 21 -10.11 26.57 -21.18
N SER A 22 -8.89 26.02 -21.18
CA SER A 22 -8.65 24.64 -20.73
C SER A 22 -8.87 24.59 -19.21
N LEU A 23 -10.03 24.12 -18.77
CA LEU A 23 -10.25 23.76 -17.38
C LEU A 23 -9.38 22.52 -17.09
N SER A 24 -8.22 22.76 -16.51
CA SER A 24 -7.43 21.69 -15.89
C SER A 24 -8.20 21.22 -14.64
N LEU A 25 -8.94 20.12 -14.77
CA LEU A 25 -9.44 19.40 -13.60
C LEU A 25 -8.19 18.85 -12.88
N SER A 26 -7.75 19.59 -11.86
CA SER A 26 -6.83 19.03 -10.88
C SER A 26 -7.59 17.96 -10.11
N ALA A 27 -7.36 16.70 -10.43
CA ALA A 27 -7.81 15.58 -9.61
C ALA A 27 -7.16 15.77 -8.23
N ARG A 28 -7.94 16.26 -7.26
CA ARG A 28 -7.54 16.22 -5.86
C ARG A 28 -7.54 14.76 -5.47
N ALA A 29 -6.39 14.24 -5.09
CA ALA A 29 -6.32 13.01 -4.34
C ALA A 29 -7.09 13.26 -3.03
N GLU A 30 -8.26 12.67 -2.89
CA GLU A 30 -8.98 12.67 -1.63
C GLU A 30 -8.10 11.95 -0.61
N SER A 31 -7.72 12.66 0.46
CA SER A 31 -7.02 12.05 1.58
C SER A 31 -7.97 11.03 2.23
N LEU A 32 -7.55 9.79 2.29
CA LEU A 32 -8.30 8.72 2.91
C LEU A 32 -8.43 9.00 4.41
N LYS A 33 -9.63 9.31 4.89
CA LYS A 33 -9.88 9.48 6.32
C LYS A 33 -10.14 8.13 6.95
N LEU A 34 -9.13 7.57 7.59
CA LEU A 34 -9.26 6.37 8.39
C LEU A 34 -9.71 6.77 9.82
N ASP A 35 -10.88 6.28 10.24
CA ASP A 35 -11.35 6.45 11.61
C ASP A 35 -10.83 5.31 12.50
N VAL A 36 -9.57 5.43 12.89
CA VAL A 36 -8.85 4.44 13.71
C VAL A 36 -8.22 5.08 14.94
N GLU A 37 -8.00 4.29 15.98
CA GLU A 37 -7.33 4.76 17.19
C GLU A 37 -5.82 4.87 16.99
N PRO A 38 -5.17 5.99 17.36
CA PRO A 38 -3.72 6.08 17.41
C PRO A 38 -3.17 5.20 18.54
N GLY A 39 -1.94 4.72 18.38
CA GLY A 39 -1.27 3.90 19.38
C GLY A 39 -0.56 2.69 18.78
N LEU A 40 -0.29 1.71 19.61
CA LEU A 40 0.38 0.49 19.23
C LEU A 40 -0.61 -0.49 18.60
N TRP A 41 -0.31 -0.90 17.38
CA TRP A 41 -1.08 -1.88 16.62
C TRP A 41 -0.28 -3.15 16.40
N GLN A 42 -0.95 -4.28 16.47
CA GLN A 42 -0.43 -5.56 16.00
C GLN A 42 -1.06 -5.89 14.66
N HIS A 43 -0.24 -6.07 13.64
CA HIS A 43 -0.63 -6.53 12.33
C HIS A 43 -0.20 -7.98 12.18
N SER A 44 -1.15 -8.87 11.94
CA SER A 44 -0.91 -10.29 11.69
C SER A 44 -1.23 -10.59 10.23
N PHE A 45 -0.39 -11.39 9.57
CA PHE A 45 -0.61 -11.76 8.18
C PHE A 45 -0.20 -13.21 7.92
N SER A 46 -0.88 -13.83 6.99
CA SER A 46 -0.51 -15.14 6.44
C SER A 46 -0.49 -15.03 4.92
N ILE A 47 0.54 -15.61 4.30
CA ILE A 47 0.72 -15.61 2.86
C ILE A 47 0.66 -17.04 2.37
N LYS A 48 0.01 -17.24 1.22
CA LYS A 48 -0.03 -18.53 0.50
C LYS A 48 0.40 -18.30 -0.93
N THR A 49 1.14 -19.25 -1.48
CA THR A 49 1.59 -19.26 -2.87
C THR A 49 0.77 -20.23 -3.70
N ALA A 50 0.54 -19.94 -4.97
CA ALA A 50 -0.16 -20.84 -5.87
C ALA A 50 0.61 -22.16 -6.07
N SER A 51 1.94 -22.10 -6.06
CA SER A 51 2.83 -23.28 -6.16
C SER A 51 2.90 -24.10 -4.87
N GLY A 52 2.56 -23.52 -3.72
CA GLY A 52 2.76 -24.11 -2.39
C GLY A 52 4.24 -24.22 -1.98
N GLU A 53 5.14 -23.53 -2.69
CA GLU A 53 6.58 -23.58 -2.38
C GLU A 53 6.91 -22.90 -1.06
N LEU A 54 6.29 -21.74 -0.81
CA LEU A 54 6.48 -21.02 0.44
C LEU A 54 6.03 -21.86 1.64
N GLU A 55 4.87 -22.48 1.54
CA GLU A 55 4.32 -23.34 2.59
C GLU A 55 5.24 -24.52 2.89
N ARG A 56 5.78 -25.16 1.85
CA ARG A 56 6.76 -26.23 2.02
C ARG A 56 8.05 -25.75 2.66
N ALA A 57 8.56 -24.60 2.23
CA ALA A 57 9.75 -23.99 2.82
C ALA A 57 9.53 -23.62 4.30
N MET A 58 8.36 -23.08 4.64
CA MET A 58 7.99 -22.78 6.02
C MET A 58 7.91 -24.05 6.87
N GLN A 59 7.32 -25.13 6.38
CA GLN A 59 7.29 -26.42 7.08
C GLN A 59 8.69 -26.99 7.33
N GLN A 60 9.59 -26.86 6.35
CA GLN A 60 10.99 -27.29 6.53
C GLN A 60 11.71 -26.45 7.59
N LEU A 61 11.50 -25.14 7.57
CA LEU A 61 12.04 -24.24 8.59
C LEU A 61 11.51 -24.60 9.99
N GLU A 62 10.23 -24.89 10.10
CA GLU A 62 9.60 -25.33 11.34
C GLU A 62 10.27 -26.59 11.90
N GLN A 63 10.49 -27.60 11.05
CA GLN A 63 11.17 -28.85 11.45
C GLN A 63 12.60 -28.57 11.90
N GLN A 64 13.32 -27.65 11.21
CA GLN A 64 14.67 -27.28 11.64
C GLN A 64 14.63 -26.56 13.00
N LEU A 65 13.71 -25.63 13.20
CA LEU A 65 13.56 -24.93 14.49
C LEU A 65 13.16 -25.89 15.62
N ALA A 66 12.28 -26.85 15.34
CA ALA A 66 11.89 -27.86 16.33
C ALA A 66 13.06 -28.77 16.74
N SER A 67 14.01 -28.99 15.85
CA SER A 67 15.23 -29.80 16.13
C SER A 67 16.32 -29.01 16.88
N MET A 68 16.22 -27.69 16.97
CA MET A 68 17.19 -26.85 17.67
C MET A 68 17.10 -26.99 19.18
N PRO A 69 18.24 -26.93 19.91
CA PRO A 69 18.24 -26.87 21.37
C PRO A 69 17.38 -25.70 21.88
N ALA A 70 16.64 -25.96 22.97
CA ALA A 70 15.69 -24.98 23.52
C ALA A 70 16.33 -23.61 23.82
N ALA A 71 17.57 -23.57 24.29
CA ALA A 71 18.29 -22.35 24.59
C ALA A 71 18.57 -21.50 23.32
N GLN A 72 18.89 -22.12 22.20
CA GLN A 72 19.12 -21.41 20.94
C GLN A 72 17.81 -20.86 20.38
N ARG A 73 16.74 -21.63 20.45
CA ARG A 73 15.40 -21.21 20.02
C ARG A 73 14.93 -20.00 20.82
N GLN A 74 15.04 -20.03 22.16
CA GLN A 74 14.68 -18.91 23.04
C GLN A 74 15.50 -17.65 22.73
N MET A 75 16.79 -17.79 22.43
CA MET A 75 17.64 -16.64 22.07
C MET A 75 17.15 -15.98 20.78
N MET A 76 16.80 -16.77 19.78
CA MET A 76 16.28 -16.29 18.51
C MET A 76 14.91 -15.61 18.68
N GLU A 77 13.98 -16.24 19.40
CA GLU A 77 12.68 -15.66 19.73
C GLU A 77 12.81 -14.32 20.47
N LYS A 78 13.74 -14.23 21.43
CA LYS A 78 14.02 -13.00 22.16
C LYS A 78 14.59 -11.90 21.27
N MET A 79 15.49 -12.26 20.33
CA MET A 79 16.05 -11.31 19.38
C MET A 79 14.98 -10.75 18.44
N MET A 80 14.09 -11.60 17.94
CA MET A 80 12.99 -11.21 17.06
C MET A 80 11.94 -10.35 17.81
N SER A 81 11.56 -10.76 19.01
CA SER A 81 10.60 -10.01 19.82
C SER A 81 11.12 -8.63 20.23
N SER A 82 12.43 -8.47 20.41
CA SER A 82 13.05 -7.15 20.67
C SER A 82 12.92 -6.17 19.49
N GLN A 83 12.65 -6.69 18.28
CA GLN A 83 12.41 -5.90 17.06
C GLN A 83 10.90 -5.74 16.76
N GLY A 84 10.03 -6.10 17.70
CA GLY A 84 8.58 -6.03 17.53
C GLY A 84 8.01 -7.10 16.57
N MET A 85 8.84 -8.08 16.18
CA MET A 85 8.44 -9.17 15.29
C MET A 85 8.17 -10.43 16.12
N SER A 86 7.05 -11.09 15.86
CA SER A 86 6.80 -12.45 16.34
C SER A 86 6.56 -13.36 15.14
N PHE A 87 7.26 -14.48 15.12
CA PHE A 87 7.03 -15.56 14.16
C PHE A 87 6.24 -16.66 14.88
N ASP A 88 4.98 -16.78 14.47
CA ASP A 88 4.21 -17.99 14.73
C ASP A 88 4.11 -18.75 13.42
N LEU A 89 4.23 -20.06 13.47
CA LEU A 89 4.11 -20.97 12.30
C LEU A 89 2.75 -20.88 11.60
N LYS A 90 1.78 -20.26 12.25
CA LYS A 90 0.44 -19.99 11.69
C LYS A 90 0.33 -18.63 11.00
N GLY A 91 1.36 -17.79 11.08
CA GLY A 91 1.41 -16.46 10.50
C GLY A 91 2.51 -15.62 11.13
N SER A 92 2.81 -14.51 10.51
CA SER A 92 3.74 -13.52 11.03
C SER A 92 2.96 -12.35 11.62
N SER A 93 3.48 -11.74 12.67
CA SER A 93 2.94 -10.50 13.17
C SER A 93 4.04 -9.46 13.41
N VAL A 94 3.66 -8.21 13.26
CA VAL A 94 4.52 -7.05 13.50
C VAL A 94 3.75 -6.03 14.33
N GLN A 95 4.43 -5.38 15.26
CA GLN A 95 3.87 -4.27 16.01
C GLN A 95 4.34 -2.94 15.40
N VAL A 96 3.41 -2.05 15.16
CA VAL A 96 3.63 -0.74 14.55
C VAL A 96 2.96 0.33 15.39
N CYS A 97 3.66 1.40 15.66
CA CYS A 97 3.08 2.59 16.26
C CYS A 97 2.42 3.43 15.17
N LEU A 98 1.12 3.67 15.28
CA LEU A 98 0.36 4.55 14.41
C LEU A 98 0.07 5.85 15.15
N THR A 99 0.69 6.93 14.72
CA THR A 99 0.50 8.25 15.32
C THR A 99 -0.73 8.95 14.77
N GLN A 100 -1.31 9.89 15.53
CA GLN A 100 -2.41 10.71 15.03
C GLN A 100 -2.03 11.48 13.77
N GLN A 101 -0.79 11.96 13.68
CA GLN A 101 -0.30 12.66 12.50
C GLN A 101 -0.29 11.79 11.24
N GLU A 102 0.01 10.50 11.34
CA GLU A 102 -0.03 9.56 10.22
C GLU A 102 -1.46 9.28 9.79
N ILE A 103 -2.37 9.11 10.75
CA ILE A 103 -3.81 8.97 10.49
C ILE A 103 -4.35 10.20 9.76
N ASP A 104 -4.02 11.40 10.23
CA ASP A 104 -4.52 12.67 9.66
C ASP A 104 -3.97 12.92 8.24
N ARG A 105 -2.78 12.44 7.92
CA ARG A 105 -2.24 12.51 6.57
C ARG A 105 -3.06 11.69 5.58
N GLY A 106 -3.71 10.63 6.05
CA GLY A 106 -4.53 9.75 5.20
C GLY A 106 -3.78 9.15 4.02
N GLN A 107 -2.47 9.05 4.14
CA GLN A 107 -1.60 8.50 3.11
C GLN A 107 -0.94 7.24 3.65
N LEU A 108 -1.10 6.14 2.94
CA LEU A 108 -0.25 4.98 3.18
C LEU A 108 1.20 5.34 2.86
N PRO A 109 2.17 4.76 3.59
CA PRO A 109 3.57 4.93 3.24
C PRO A 109 3.77 4.56 1.77
N GLN A 110 4.18 5.54 0.95
CA GLN A 110 4.52 5.28 -0.44
C GLN A 110 5.91 4.67 -0.48
N GLN A 111 6.03 3.55 -1.13
CA GLN A 111 7.31 2.94 -1.42
C GLN A 111 7.80 3.47 -2.77
N ASP A 112 9.07 3.83 -2.86
CA ASP A 112 9.68 4.29 -4.10
C ASP A 112 9.50 3.24 -5.21
N GLY A 113 9.10 3.70 -6.39
CA GLY A 113 8.81 2.83 -7.52
C GLY A 113 7.45 2.12 -7.48
N CYS A 114 6.58 2.45 -6.51
CA CYS A 114 5.25 1.90 -6.40
C CYS A 114 4.17 2.94 -6.69
N GLN A 115 3.17 2.55 -7.46
CA GLN A 115 1.93 3.28 -7.64
C GLN A 115 0.82 2.56 -6.87
N GLN A 116 0.05 3.31 -6.11
CA GLN A 116 -1.04 2.75 -5.31
C GLN A 116 -2.33 3.54 -5.56
N GLN A 117 -3.43 2.82 -5.58
CA GLN A 117 -4.77 3.39 -5.64
C GLN A 117 -5.59 2.79 -4.50
N ILE A 118 -6.33 3.65 -3.80
CA ILE A 118 -7.24 3.23 -2.73
C ILE A 118 -8.57 3.88 -3.00
N SER A 119 -9.63 3.10 -2.85
CA SER A 119 -11.00 3.54 -3.03
C SER A 119 -11.86 3.04 -1.87
N GLN A 120 -12.67 3.93 -1.33
CA GLN A 120 -13.67 3.54 -0.34
C GLN A 120 -14.82 2.82 -1.06
N THR A 121 -15.13 1.61 -0.61
CA THR A 121 -16.19 0.76 -1.20
C THR A 121 -17.41 0.61 -0.29
N GLY A 122 -17.32 1.13 0.93
CA GLY A 122 -18.40 1.16 1.92
C GLY A 122 -17.99 1.99 3.12
N ASP A 123 -18.86 2.15 4.11
CA ASP A 123 -18.60 3.02 5.27
C ASP A 123 -17.25 2.73 5.96
N ASN A 124 -16.92 1.45 6.10
CA ASN A 124 -15.69 1.00 6.74
C ASN A 124 -14.88 0.04 5.86
N SER A 125 -15.13 0.04 4.55
CA SER A 125 -14.53 -0.90 3.61
C SER A 125 -13.80 -0.16 2.51
N TYR A 126 -12.63 -0.68 2.16
CA TYR A 126 -11.72 -0.09 1.18
C TYR A 126 -11.19 -1.17 0.26
N SER A 127 -11.03 -0.84 -1.01
CA SER A 127 -10.25 -1.61 -1.97
C SER A 127 -8.96 -0.88 -2.27
N PHE A 128 -7.92 -1.62 -2.55
CA PHE A 128 -6.65 -1.05 -2.98
C PHE A 128 -6.06 -1.87 -4.12
N SER A 129 -5.28 -1.21 -4.95
CA SER A 129 -4.43 -1.85 -5.95
C SER A 129 -3.05 -1.20 -5.92
N PHE A 130 -2.04 -1.95 -6.30
CA PHE A 130 -0.67 -1.44 -6.38
C PHE A 130 0.09 -2.07 -7.54
N SER A 131 1.06 -1.33 -8.05
CA SER A 131 2.02 -1.80 -9.04
C SER A 131 3.37 -1.18 -8.72
N CYS A 132 4.38 -2.01 -8.54
CA CYS A 132 5.73 -1.63 -8.16
C CYS A 132 6.71 -2.05 -9.24
N ASP A 133 7.50 -1.10 -9.75
CA ASP A 133 8.60 -1.32 -10.68
C ASP A 133 9.88 -1.75 -9.93
N THR A 134 9.71 -2.62 -8.94
CA THR A 134 10.81 -3.19 -8.14
C THR A 134 11.44 -4.36 -8.88
N ASN A 135 12.56 -4.86 -8.39
CA ASN A 135 13.16 -6.08 -8.90
C ASN A 135 13.12 -7.17 -7.80
N PRO A 136 12.24 -8.17 -7.92
CA PRO A 136 11.29 -8.42 -9.02
C PRO A 136 10.09 -7.45 -9.02
N PRO A 137 9.42 -7.21 -10.18
CA PRO A 137 8.22 -6.42 -10.25
C PRO A 137 7.08 -7.09 -9.50
N THR A 138 6.25 -6.29 -8.83
CA THR A 138 5.16 -6.82 -8.02
C THR A 138 3.91 -5.99 -8.25
N SER A 139 2.78 -6.63 -8.47
CA SER A 139 1.49 -5.96 -8.58
C SER A 139 0.40 -6.76 -7.90
N GLY A 140 -0.64 -6.08 -7.45
CA GLY A 140 -1.73 -6.76 -6.77
C GLY A 140 -2.88 -5.84 -6.41
N GLU A 141 -3.88 -6.46 -5.83
CA GLU A 141 -5.10 -5.82 -5.36
C GLU A 141 -5.60 -6.49 -4.08
N GLY A 142 -6.44 -5.81 -3.36
CA GLY A 142 -7.01 -6.35 -2.14
C GLY A 142 -8.13 -5.48 -1.59
N ASN A 143 -8.64 -5.91 -0.47
CA ASN A 143 -9.63 -5.17 0.28
C ASN A 143 -9.33 -5.23 1.77
N MET A 144 -9.88 -4.26 2.48
CA MET A 144 -9.76 -4.11 3.91
C MET A 144 -11.08 -3.60 4.48
N THR A 145 -11.49 -4.16 5.60
CA THR A 145 -12.70 -3.75 6.32
C THR A 145 -12.38 -3.52 7.79
N PHE A 146 -12.72 -2.34 8.28
CA PHE A 146 -12.61 -2.00 9.69
C PHE A 146 -13.88 -2.44 10.41
N SER A 147 -13.75 -3.41 11.31
CA SER A 147 -14.86 -3.84 12.19
C SER A 147 -15.08 -2.88 13.36
N SER A 148 -14.09 -2.07 13.67
CA SER A 148 -14.13 -0.99 14.66
C SER A 148 -12.92 -0.08 14.49
N ARG A 149 -12.86 1.03 15.24
CA ARG A 149 -11.68 1.89 15.31
C ARG A 149 -10.41 1.17 15.81
N LYS A 150 -10.53 -0.05 16.32
CA LYS A 150 -9.47 -0.83 16.97
C LYS A 150 -9.17 -2.16 16.27
N ALA A 151 -9.85 -2.47 15.18
CA ALA A 151 -9.66 -3.74 14.48
C ALA A 151 -10.02 -3.65 13.01
N TYR A 152 -9.25 -4.32 12.18
CA TYR A 152 -9.57 -4.55 10.77
C TYR A 152 -9.18 -5.96 10.33
N SER A 153 -9.77 -6.38 9.23
CA SER A 153 -9.38 -7.56 8.47
C SER A 153 -9.28 -7.22 6.99
N GLY A 154 -8.45 -7.94 6.26
CA GLY A 154 -8.30 -7.74 4.83
C GLY A 154 -7.70 -8.95 4.14
N ASN A 155 -7.83 -8.95 2.84
CA ASN A 155 -7.19 -9.92 1.97
C ASN A 155 -6.60 -9.21 0.75
N ALA A 156 -5.54 -9.78 0.20
CA ALA A 156 -4.90 -9.32 -1.01
C ALA A 156 -4.51 -10.51 -1.89
N SER A 157 -4.49 -10.27 -3.19
CA SER A 157 -3.92 -11.15 -4.18
C SER A 157 -2.87 -10.35 -4.94
N PHE A 158 -1.68 -10.91 -5.09
CA PHE A 158 -0.60 -10.23 -5.80
C PHE A 158 0.26 -11.23 -6.56
N THR A 159 0.91 -10.73 -7.59
CA THR A 159 1.83 -11.49 -8.44
C THR A 159 3.20 -10.85 -8.34
N THR A 160 4.19 -11.67 -8.17
CA THR A 160 5.61 -11.29 -8.24
C THR A 160 6.38 -12.36 -8.97
N GLU A 161 7.68 -12.19 -9.14
CA GLU A 161 8.54 -13.18 -9.76
C GLU A 161 9.38 -13.88 -8.69
N VAL A 162 9.33 -15.21 -8.68
CA VAL A 162 10.14 -16.05 -7.80
C VAL A 162 10.94 -17.02 -8.68
N ASN A 163 12.27 -17.00 -8.56
CA ASN A 163 13.17 -17.82 -9.38
C ASN A 163 12.93 -17.69 -10.91
N GLY A 164 12.66 -16.47 -11.39
CA GLY A 164 12.42 -16.17 -12.79
C GLY A 164 11.05 -16.61 -13.31
N LYS A 165 10.11 -16.95 -12.43
CA LYS A 165 8.74 -17.34 -12.77
C LYS A 165 7.71 -16.50 -12.05
N ALA A 166 6.66 -16.12 -12.77
CA ALA A 166 5.54 -15.43 -12.15
C ALA A 166 4.87 -16.34 -11.09
N GLU A 167 4.75 -15.85 -9.88
CA GLU A 167 4.12 -16.52 -8.75
C GLU A 167 2.96 -15.70 -8.24
N GLN A 168 1.79 -16.30 -8.18
CA GLN A 168 0.60 -15.70 -7.59
C GLN A 168 0.55 -16.03 -6.10
N MET A 169 0.32 -15.01 -5.31
CA MET A 169 0.23 -15.10 -3.86
C MET A 169 -1.08 -14.54 -3.37
N THR A 170 -1.59 -15.09 -2.29
CA THR A 170 -2.72 -14.54 -1.53
C THR A 170 -2.27 -14.23 -0.12
N MET A 171 -2.74 -13.12 0.42
CA MET A 171 -2.44 -12.69 1.78
C MET A 171 -3.74 -12.44 2.54
N GLN A 172 -3.82 -12.95 3.74
CA GLN A 172 -4.81 -12.55 4.73
C GLN A 172 -4.13 -11.72 5.80
N GLN A 173 -4.74 -10.62 6.19
CA GLN A 173 -4.20 -9.73 7.21
C GLN A 173 -5.28 -9.32 8.21
N ASN A 174 -4.84 -9.11 9.45
CA ASN A 174 -5.67 -8.60 10.52
C ASN A 174 -4.87 -7.58 11.31
N GLY A 175 -5.52 -6.49 11.67
CA GLY A 175 -4.96 -5.49 12.58
C GLY A 175 -5.76 -5.43 13.87
N LYS A 176 -5.05 -5.35 14.97
CA LYS A 176 -5.61 -5.18 16.30
C LYS A 176 -4.85 -4.09 17.04
N TRP A 177 -5.57 -3.08 17.50
CA TRP A 177 -5.04 -2.09 18.41
C TRP A 177 -4.76 -2.72 19.78
N LEU A 178 -3.62 -2.45 20.34
CA LEU A 178 -3.18 -3.01 21.61
C LEU A 178 -3.34 -1.99 22.74
N GLN A 179 -2.77 -0.80 22.55
CA GLN A 179 -2.75 0.24 23.59
C GLN A 179 -2.43 1.61 22.98
N ALA A 180 -2.72 2.67 23.73
CA ALA A 180 -2.46 4.04 23.27
C ALA A 180 -0.97 4.42 23.28
N ASP A 181 -0.19 3.85 24.20
CA ASP A 181 1.24 4.08 24.29
C ASP A 181 1.99 3.15 23.32
N CYS A 182 2.93 3.70 22.60
CA CYS A 182 3.77 2.96 21.66
C CYS A 182 5.05 2.35 22.31
N ARG A 183 5.21 2.52 23.60
CA ARG A 183 6.37 2.02 24.38
C ARG A 183 6.00 0.83 25.24
#